data_230861f46e5bb4142ea4e2a8f87b705c
#
_entry.id   230861f46e5bb4142ea4e2a8f87b705c
#
_cell.length_a   1.000
_cell.length_b   1.000
_cell.length_c   1.000
_cell.angle_alpha   90.00
_cell.angle_beta   90.00
_cell.angle_gamma   90.00
#
_symmetry.space_group_name_H-M   'P 1'
#
loop_
_entity.id
_entity.type
_entity.pdbx_description
1 polymer ?
#
loop_
_entity_poly.entity_id
_entity_poly.type
_entity_poly.pdbx_seq_one_letter_code
_entity_poly.pdbx_strand_id
1 'polypeptide(L)'
;MKQFYITTAIDYANGRPHLGHAYEKVLTDVVARHERMRGSDVYFLTGLDEHGQKVQQTARKQGVEPQKFCDEVAVDFQNLCKTLQISNNDFIRTTESRHKDVVRKILQDLFDKGEIYQGEYQGFYSPRQEQFLQEKDKVDGEWPEIFGEVVEVSETAYFFKLGQYQDWLVDFLKSNDDFIFPRFRQKQVLEFLKEPLNDLCISRPKERLEWGIPLPFDEDFVCYVWFDALTNYISALSNAVFLCTHSNLWPVFSTLAQATRIYSDICMQLR
;
A
#
# COMPACT_ATOMS: atom_id res chain seq x y z
N MET A 1 -21.43 21.03 -6.43
CA MET A 1 -19.97 21.31 -6.35
C MET A 1 -19.24 20.12 -6.95
N LYS A 2 -18.12 20.34 -7.63
CA LYS A 2 -17.26 19.25 -8.10
C LYS A 2 -16.57 18.61 -6.90
N GLN A 3 -16.68 17.28 -6.75
CA GLN A 3 -15.96 16.57 -5.70
C GLN A 3 -14.51 16.31 -6.16
N PHE A 4 -13.58 16.47 -5.24
CA PHE A 4 -12.16 16.26 -5.49
C PHE A 4 -11.53 15.51 -4.32
N TYR A 5 -11.09 14.28 -4.57
CA TYR A 5 -10.39 13.45 -3.61
C TYR A 5 -8.89 13.48 -3.90
N ILE A 6 -8.10 13.78 -2.89
CA ILE A 6 -6.63 13.81 -2.97
C ILE A 6 -6.01 13.13 -1.76
N THR A 7 -4.93 12.39 -1.97
CA THR A 7 -4.21 11.69 -0.90
C THR A 7 -2.71 11.92 -1.01
N THR A 8 -2.02 11.86 0.14
CA THR A 8 -0.60 11.46 0.16
C THR A 8 -0.51 9.94 0.12
N ALA A 9 0.70 9.39 -0.06
CA ALA A 9 0.96 8.06 0.48
C ALA A 9 0.74 8.08 2.01
N ILE A 10 0.42 6.94 2.62
CA ILE A 10 0.49 6.79 4.06
C ILE A 10 1.92 6.46 4.45
N ASP A 11 2.44 7.14 5.48
CA ASP A 11 3.84 7.00 5.89
C ASP A 11 4.03 5.73 6.72
N TYR A 12 5.14 5.03 6.52
CA TYR A 12 5.44 3.82 7.27
C TYR A 12 5.87 4.16 8.71
N ALA A 13 5.16 3.61 9.70
CA ALA A 13 5.32 3.94 11.12
C ALA A 13 6.55 3.29 11.76
N ASN A 14 7.72 3.36 11.11
CA ASN A 14 8.97 2.77 11.60
C ASN A 14 9.93 3.76 12.26
N GLY A 15 9.54 5.04 12.38
CA GLY A 15 10.35 6.10 12.95
C GLY A 15 9.68 7.47 12.94
N ARG A 16 10.43 8.48 13.34
CA ARG A 16 9.94 9.87 13.37
C ARG A 16 9.82 10.47 11.96
N PRO A 17 8.91 11.45 11.77
CA PRO A 17 8.80 12.15 10.51
C PRO A 17 10.09 12.92 10.15
N HIS A 18 10.37 13.02 8.87
CA HIS A 18 11.51 13.75 8.31
C HIS A 18 11.06 14.66 7.17
N LEU A 19 12.02 15.41 6.61
CA LEU A 19 11.75 16.41 5.56
C LEU A 19 11.01 15.83 4.33
N GLY A 20 11.28 14.57 3.95
CA GLY A 20 10.59 13.92 2.84
C GLY A 20 9.08 13.81 3.08
N HIS A 21 8.67 13.37 4.28
CA HIS A 21 7.25 13.32 4.66
C HIS A 21 6.61 14.72 4.67
N ALA A 22 7.33 15.73 5.19
CA ALA A 22 6.85 17.12 5.18
C ALA A 22 6.65 17.64 3.76
N TYR A 23 7.59 17.38 2.85
CA TYR A 23 7.55 17.82 1.45
C TYR A 23 6.30 17.27 0.73
N GLU A 24 6.04 15.98 0.83
CA GLU A 24 4.88 15.35 0.19
C GLU A 24 3.57 15.95 0.71
N LYS A 25 3.43 16.10 2.03
CA LYS A 25 2.23 16.68 2.64
C LYS A 25 1.98 18.12 2.22
N VAL A 26 3.02 18.95 2.21
CA VAL A 26 2.93 20.35 1.75
C VAL A 26 2.56 20.42 0.28
N LEU A 27 3.17 19.59 -0.58
CA LEU A 27 2.85 19.57 -2.01
C LEU A 27 1.38 19.21 -2.25
N THR A 28 0.89 18.19 -1.56
CA THR A 28 -0.51 17.75 -1.65
C THR A 28 -1.46 18.82 -1.10
N ASP A 29 -1.09 19.49 0.00
CA ASP A 29 -1.88 20.57 0.61
C ASP A 29 -2.03 21.79 -0.32
N VAL A 30 -0.98 22.14 -1.07
CA VAL A 30 -1.05 23.19 -2.08
C VAL A 30 -2.13 22.88 -3.13
N VAL A 31 -2.17 21.63 -3.62
CA VAL A 31 -3.18 21.21 -4.60
C VAL A 31 -4.57 21.22 -3.97
N ALA A 32 -4.73 20.70 -2.74
CA ALA A 32 -5.99 20.68 -2.03
C ALA A 32 -6.56 22.09 -1.81
N ARG A 33 -5.72 23.04 -1.37
CA ARG A 33 -6.11 24.46 -1.20
C ARG A 33 -6.47 25.11 -2.52
N HIS A 34 -5.71 24.86 -3.58
CA HIS A 34 -5.99 25.37 -4.91
C HIS A 34 -7.38 24.91 -5.39
N GLU A 35 -7.69 23.63 -5.27
CA GLU A 35 -9.01 23.10 -5.67
C GLU A 35 -10.16 23.68 -4.82
N ARG A 36 -9.97 23.87 -3.51
CA ARG A 36 -10.94 24.56 -2.66
C ARG A 36 -11.19 26.00 -3.11
N MET A 37 -10.14 26.74 -3.46
CA MET A 37 -10.26 28.10 -4.00
C MET A 37 -11.04 28.13 -5.33
N ARG A 38 -10.99 27.05 -6.11
CA ARG A 38 -11.79 26.88 -7.35
C ARG A 38 -13.24 26.47 -7.09
N GLY A 39 -13.64 26.29 -5.84
CA GLY A 39 -15.00 25.93 -5.45
C GLY A 39 -15.27 24.41 -5.47
N SER A 40 -14.23 23.57 -5.51
CA SER A 40 -14.37 22.12 -5.37
C SER A 40 -14.62 21.74 -3.90
N ASP A 41 -15.44 20.71 -3.67
CA ASP A 41 -15.57 20.02 -2.39
C ASP A 41 -14.41 19.01 -2.28
N VAL A 42 -13.41 19.34 -1.45
CA VAL A 42 -12.15 18.61 -1.39
C VAL A 42 -12.09 17.73 -0.14
N TYR A 43 -11.87 16.43 -0.35
CA TYR A 43 -11.49 15.50 0.71
C TYR A 43 -10.00 15.16 0.57
N PHE A 44 -9.20 15.59 1.54
CA PHE A 44 -7.76 15.38 1.59
C PHE A 44 -7.42 14.35 2.69
N LEU A 45 -6.90 13.19 2.27
CA LEU A 45 -6.46 12.09 3.13
C LEU A 45 -4.95 12.04 3.26
N THR A 46 -4.47 11.81 4.46
CA THR A 46 -3.10 11.35 4.78
C THR A 46 -3.18 10.31 5.89
N GLY A 47 -2.07 9.70 6.30
CA GLY A 47 -2.13 8.69 7.36
C GLY A 47 -0.85 7.92 7.57
N LEU A 48 -0.96 6.80 8.30
CA LEU A 48 0.13 5.91 8.66
C LEU A 48 -0.15 4.46 8.28
N ASP A 49 0.89 3.82 7.75
CA ASP A 49 1.01 2.37 7.59
C ASP A 49 1.71 1.82 8.84
N GLU A 50 0.96 1.09 9.67
CA GLU A 50 1.35 0.70 11.02
C GLU A 50 1.60 -0.80 11.19
N HIS A 51 1.30 -1.62 10.20
CA HIS A 51 1.55 -3.05 10.25
C HIS A 51 2.90 -3.42 9.61
N GLY A 52 3.29 -4.69 9.75
CA GLY A 52 4.47 -5.24 9.10
C GLY A 52 5.64 -5.56 10.03
N GLN A 53 6.62 -6.25 9.45
CA GLN A 53 7.73 -6.83 10.21
C GLN A 53 8.65 -5.77 10.82
N LYS A 54 8.91 -4.67 10.12
CA LYS A 54 9.80 -3.60 10.62
C LYS A 54 9.22 -2.89 11.84
N VAL A 55 7.92 -2.59 11.81
CA VAL A 55 7.23 -1.99 12.97
C VAL A 55 7.31 -2.93 14.15
N GLN A 56 6.98 -4.23 13.97
CA GLN A 56 7.08 -5.24 15.01
C GLN A 56 8.51 -5.35 15.60
N GLN A 57 9.53 -5.38 14.72
CA GLN A 57 10.93 -5.46 15.16
C GLN A 57 11.38 -4.19 15.90
N THR A 58 10.97 -3.01 15.43
CA THR A 58 11.33 -1.74 16.06
C THR A 58 10.70 -1.62 17.43
N ALA A 59 9.42 -1.97 17.59
CA ALA A 59 8.73 -2.01 18.87
C ALA A 59 9.41 -2.98 19.85
N ARG A 60 9.72 -4.21 19.39
CA ARG A 60 10.45 -5.22 20.20
C ARG A 60 11.83 -4.73 20.66
N LYS A 61 12.60 -4.06 19.78
CA LYS A 61 13.90 -3.46 20.14
C LYS A 61 13.79 -2.39 21.22
N GLN A 62 12.67 -1.68 21.26
CA GLN A 62 12.38 -0.65 22.26
C GLN A 62 11.70 -1.22 23.52
N GLY A 63 11.36 -2.51 23.53
CA GLY A 63 10.69 -3.17 24.66
C GLY A 63 9.25 -2.70 24.87
N VAL A 64 8.57 -2.28 23.81
CA VAL A 64 7.17 -1.82 23.84
C VAL A 64 6.28 -2.66 22.91
N GLU A 65 4.99 -2.68 23.22
CA GLU A 65 4.01 -3.31 22.34
C GLU A 65 3.87 -2.54 21.00
N PRO A 66 3.70 -3.24 19.87
CA PRO A 66 3.60 -2.59 18.54
C PRO A 66 2.51 -1.51 18.48
N GLN A 67 1.33 -1.73 19.06
CA GLN A 67 0.26 -0.74 19.07
C GLN A 67 0.70 0.54 19.79
N LYS A 68 1.32 0.41 20.97
CA LYS A 68 1.80 1.57 21.73
C LYS A 68 2.87 2.34 20.96
N PHE A 69 3.80 1.62 20.33
CA PHE A 69 4.80 2.24 19.47
C PHE A 69 4.16 3.04 18.33
N CYS A 70 3.18 2.46 17.63
CA CYS A 70 2.44 3.15 16.56
C CYS A 70 1.65 4.37 17.08
N ASP A 71 1.07 4.29 18.28
CA ASP A 71 0.36 5.41 18.89
C ASP A 71 1.29 6.60 19.15
N GLU A 72 2.51 6.35 19.63
CA GLU A 72 3.52 7.39 19.85
C GLU A 72 3.99 8.01 18.51
N VAL A 73 4.26 7.18 17.50
CA VAL A 73 4.63 7.65 16.16
C VAL A 73 3.51 8.46 15.52
N ALA A 74 2.26 8.04 15.68
CA ALA A 74 1.10 8.74 15.14
C ALA A 74 0.98 10.17 15.69
N VAL A 75 1.28 10.38 16.97
CA VAL A 75 1.33 11.72 17.58
C VAL A 75 2.36 12.61 16.88
N ASP A 76 3.56 12.09 16.60
CA ASP A 76 4.62 12.86 15.93
C ASP A 76 4.18 13.28 14.51
N PHE A 77 3.57 12.39 13.72
CA PHE A 77 3.09 12.72 12.38
C PHE A 77 1.89 13.67 12.39
N GLN A 78 0.96 13.51 13.33
CA GLN A 78 -0.15 14.46 13.50
C GLN A 78 0.35 15.85 13.93
N ASN A 79 1.39 15.92 14.78
CA ASN A 79 2.02 17.17 15.15
C ASN A 79 2.75 17.81 13.98
N LEU A 80 3.39 17.03 13.08
CA LEU A 80 3.94 17.53 11.83
C LEU A 80 2.86 18.21 11.00
N CYS A 81 1.71 17.54 10.79
CA CYS A 81 0.59 18.11 10.04
C CYS A 81 0.09 19.41 10.67
N LYS A 82 -0.07 19.45 11.99
CA LYS A 82 -0.49 20.66 12.71
C LYS A 82 0.53 21.81 12.58
N THR A 83 1.82 21.51 12.75
CA THR A 83 2.90 22.51 12.67
C THR A 83 2.98 23.13 11.28
N LEU A 84 2.80 22.32 10.24
CA LEU A 84 2.80 22.76 8.84
C LEU A 84 1.44 23.30 8.39
N GLN A 85 0.43 23.29 9.26
CA GLN A 85 -0.95 23.72 8.94
C GLN A 85 -1.53 22.99 7.72
N ILE A 86 -1.23 21.68 7.60
CA ILE A 86 -1.77 20.82 6.54
C ILE A 86 -3.30 20.74 6.69
N SER A 87 -4.03 21.00 5.62
CA SER A 87 -5.48 21.08 5.61
C SER A 87 -6.18 19.73 5.31
N ASN A 88 -5.58 18.62 5.74
CA ASN A 88 -6.17 17.29 5.60
C ASN A 88 -7.50 17.18 6.36
N ASN A 89 -8.46 16.51 5.73
CA ASN A 89 -9.77 16.23 6.32
C ASN A 89 -9.72 14.99 7.22
N ASP A 90 -8.85 14.03 6.89
CA ASP A 90 -8.73 12.78 7.61
C ASP A 90 -7.27 12.36 7.74
N PHE A 91 -6.99 11.58 8.81
CA PHE A 91 -5.71 10.96 9.08
C PHE A 91 -5.95 9.49 9.40
N ILE A 92 -5.86 8.62 8.37
CA ILE A 92 -6.12 7.20 8.52
C ILE A 92 -4.92 6.46 9.14
N ARG A 93 -5.21 5.49 10.00
CA ARG A 93 -4.24 4.56 10.53
C ARG A 93 -4.66 3.13 10.17
N THR A 94 -3.75 2.31 9.67
CA THR A 94 -4.10 0.94 9.28
C THR A 94 -4.50 0.05 10.46
N THR A 95 -4.19 0.47 11.70
CA THR A 95 -4.66 -0.18 12.94
C THR A 95 -6.08 0.17 13.35
N GLU A 96 -6.73 1.16 12.72
CA GLU A 96 -8.12 1.51 13.02
C GLU A 96 -9.10 0.41 12.58
N SER A 97 -10.17 0.20 13.37
CA SER A 97 -11.20 -0.80 13.05
C SER A 97 -11.84 -0.56 11.69
N ARG A 98 -12.15 0.71 11.36
CA ARG A 98 -12.74 1.06 10.06
C ARG A 98 -11.91 0.62 8.86
N HIS A 99 -10.56 0.64 8.99
CA HIS A 99 -9.66 0.17 7.95
C HIS A 99 -9.63 -1.37 7.94
N LYS A 100 -9.39 -1.99 9.10
CA LYS A 100 -9.32 -3.45 9.24
C LYS A 100 -10.58 -4.16 8.73
N ASP A 101 -11.75 -3.60 9.00
CA ASP A 101 -13.03 -4.17 8.56
C ASP A 101 -13.15 -4.18 7.02
N VAL A 102 -12.70 -3.11 6.36
CA VAL A 102 -12.68 -3.04 4.88
C VAL A 102 -11.68 -4.03 4.31
N VAL A 103 -10.46 -4.10 4.86
CA VAL A 103 -9.43 -5.06 4.40
C VAL A 103 -9.96 -6.50 4.51
N ARG A 104 -10.53 -6.87 5.67
CA ARG A 104 -11.10 -8.21 5.88
C ARG A 104 -12.22 -8.52 4.89
N LYS A 105 -13.11 -7.54 4.66
CA LYS A 105 -14.19 -7.72 3.69
C LYS A 105 -13.67 -7.97 2.29
N ILE A 106 -12.68 -7.19 1.84
CA ILE A 106 -12.07 -7.36 0.52
C ILE A 106 -11.41 -8.72 0.38
N LEU A 107 -10.63 -9.12 1.38
CA LEU A 107 -9.97 -10.43 1.40
C LEU A 107 -10.98 -11.57 1.31
N GLN A 108 -12.09 -11.50 2.08
CA GLN A 108 -13.15 -12.50 2.04
C GLN A 108 -13.84 -12.53 0.67
N ASP A 109 -14.21 -11.38 0.13
CA ASP A 109 -14.89 -11.28 -1.17
C ASP A 109 -14.02 -11.85 -2.31
N LEU A 110 -12.68 -11.64 -2.28
CA LEU A 110 -11.75 -12.18 -3.25
C LEU A 110 -11.53 -13.70 -3.06
N PHE A 111 -11.48 -14.16 -1.81
CA PHE A 111 -11.36 -15.58 -1.51
C PHE A 111 -12.60 -16.36 -1.98
N ASP A 112 -13.80 -15.86 -1.67
CA ASP A 112 -15.07 -16.46 -2.08
C ASP A 112 -15.23 -16.54 -3.62
N LYS A 113 -14.61 -15.60 -4.34
CA LYS A 113 -14.56 -15.62 -5.82
C LYS A 113 -13.49 -16.56 -6.38
N GLY A 114 -12.67 -17.18 -5.53
CA GLY A 114 -11.55 -18.02 -5.96
C GLY A 114 -10.40 -17.26 -6.60
N GLU A 115 -10.29 -15.96 -6.34
CA GLU A 115 -9.18 -15.10 -6.79
C GLU A 115 -7.98 -15.14 -5.85
N ILE A 116 -8.17 -15.68 -4.64
CA ILE A 116 -7.11 -15.97 -3.67
C ILE A 116 -7.00 -17.50 -3.50
N TYR A 117 -5.78 -18.00 -3.48
CA TYR A 117 -5.49 -19.42 -3.27
C TYR A 117 -4.28 -19.60 -2.34
N GLN A 118 -4.19 -20.74 -1.69
CA GLN A 118 -3.03 -21.14 -0.89
C GLN A 118 -2.01 -21.85 -1.77
N GLY A 119 -0.74 -21.53 -1.61
CA GLY A 119 0.36 -22.13 -2.33
C GLY A 119 1.66 -22.13 -1.52
N GLU A 120 2.65 -22.85 -1.99
CA GLU A 120 3.99 -22.81 -1.43
C GLU A 120 4.82 -21.76 -2.16
N TYR A 121 5.47 -20.88 -1.40
CA TYR A 121 6.48 -19.97 -1.90
C TYR A 121 7.86 -20.56 -1.62
N GLN A 122 8.65 -20.71 -2.67
CA GLN A 122 10.08 -20.97 -2.58
C GLN A 122 10.82 -19.87 -3.33
N GLY A 123 11.74 -19.19 -2.67
CA GLY A 123 12.50 -18.12 -3.30
C GLY A 123 13.25 -17.26 -2.30
N PHE A 124 13.58 -16.08 -2.73
CA PHE A 124 14.39 -15.13 -1.96
C PHE A 124 13.52 -14.02 -1.36
N TYR A 125 13.92 -13.55 -0.19
CA TYR A 125 13.22 -12.50 0.52
C TYR A 125 14.20 -11.46 1.08
N SER A 126 13.90 -10.19 0.86
CA SER A 126 14.60 -9.06 1.47
C SER A 126 13.85 -8.57 2.71
N PRO A 127 14.34 -8.84 3.95
CA PRO A 127 13.75 -8.25 5.14
C PRO A 127 13.83 -6.72 5.16
N ARG A 128 14.86 -6.17 4.49
CA ARG A 128 15.05 -4.72 4.38
C ARG A 128 13.97 -4.04 3.55
N GLN A 129 13.53 -4.68 2.46
CA GLN A 129 12.49 -4.14 1.57
C GLN A 129 11.11 -4.74 1.87
N GLU A 130 11.04 -5.75 2.77
CA GLU A 130 9.84 -6.55 3.02
C GLU A 130 9.25 -7.06 1.70
N GLN A 131 10.10 -7.60 0.83
CA GLN A 131 9.74 -7.99 -0.52
C GLN A 131 10.29 -9.37 -0.87
N PHE A 132 9.49 -10.16 -1.58
CA PHE A 132 9.99 -11.37 -2.25
C PHE A 132 10.75 -10.99 -3.51
N LEU A 133 11.86 -11.68 -3.73
CA LEU A 133 12.77 -11.45 -4.85
C LEU A 133 12.83 -12.67 -5.75
N GLN A 134 13.16 -12.45 -7.00
CA GLN A 134 13.38 -13.47 -8.00
C GLN A 134 14.83 -13.42 -8.51
N GLU A 135 15.32 -14.51 -9.11
CA GLU A 135 16.67 -14.54 -9.71
C GLU A 135 16.89 -13.40 -10.73
N LYS A 136 15.84 -12.96 -11.43
CA LYS A 136 15.88 -11.84 -12.37
C LYS A 136 16.16 -10.48 -11.72
N ASP A 137 15.98 -10.37 -10.39
CA ASP A 137 16.22 -9.13 -9.65
C ASP A 137 17.71 -8.95 -9.29
N LYS A 138 18.54 -9.95 -9.58
CA LYS A 138 20.00 -9.86 -9.52
C LYS A 138 20.53 -9.02 -10.66
N VAL A 139 21.56 -8.25 -10.37
CA VAL A 139 22.36 -7.50 -11.34
C VAL A 139 23.75 -8.09 -11.35
N ASP A 140 24.24 -8.51 -12.51
CA ASP A 140 25.53 -9.20 -12.66
C ASP A 140 25.71 -10.44 -11.75
N GLY A 141 24.58 -11.12 -11.44
CA GLY A 141 24.56 -12.33 -10.62
C GLY A 141 24.52 -12.06 -9.10
N GLU A 142 24.54 -10.80 -8.67
CA GLU A 142 24.51 -10.40 -7.26
C GLU A 142 23.24 -9.62 -6.93
N TRP A 143 22.83 -9.65 -5.64
CA TRP A 143 21.71 -8.87 -5.16
C TRP A 143 22.13 -7.38 -5.02
N PRO A 144 21.40 -6.43 -5.64
CA PRO A 144 21.63 -5.02 -5.40
C PRO A 144 21.63 -4.66 -3.91
N GLU A 145 22.50 -3.74 -3.52
CA GLU A 145 22.68 -3.32 -2.10
C GLU A 145 21.38 -2.81 -1.46
N ILE A 146 20.45 -2.32 -2.28
CA ILE A 146 19.14 -1.85 -1.81
C ILE A 146 18.36 -2.94 -1.08
N PHE A 147 18.54 -4.23 -1.45
CA PHE A 147 17.85 -5.36 -0.82
C PHE A 147 18.45 -5.74 0.54
N GLY A 148 19.70 -5.30 0.82
CA GLY A 148 20.41 -5.67 2.04
C GLY A 148 20.69 -7.19 2.10
N GLU A 149 20.56 -7.77 3.30
CA GLU A 149 20.62 -9.22 3.47
C GLU A 149 19.43 -9.87 2.78
N VAL A 150 19.69 -10.87 1.93
CA VAL A 150 18.65 -11.65 1.25
C VAL A 150 18.68 -13.05 1.80
N VAL A 151 17.53 -13.55 2.22
CA VAL A 151 17.36 -14.88 2.80
C VAL A 151 16.54 -15.77 1.87
N GLU A 152 16.90 -17.05 1.80
CA GLU A 152 16.06 -18.04 1.13
C GLU A 152 14.91 -18.44 2.04
N VAL A 153 13.69 -18.50 1.48
CA VAL A 153 12.46 -18.74 2.21
C VAL A 153 11.67 -19.82 1.50
N SER A 154 11.19 -20.79 2.27
CA SER A 154 10.19 -21.76 1.84
C SER A 154 9.05 -21.72 2.85
N GLU A 155 7.89 -21.23 2.44
CA GLU A 155 6.74 -21.11 3.32
C GLU A 155 5.42 -21.24 2.56
N THR A 156 4.41 -21.78 3.23
CA THR A 156 3.03 -21.71 2.74
C THR A 156 2.50 -20.29 2.88
N ALA A 157 1.84 -19.79 1.84
CA ALA A 157 1.25 -18.45 1.84
C ALA A 157 -0.01 -18.40 0.97
N TYR A 158 -0.78 -17.32 1.10
CA TYR A 158 -1.90 -17.03 0.21
C TYR A 158 -1.47 -16.06 -0.89
N PHE A 159 -1.96 -16.34 -2.10
CA PHE A 159 -1.65 -15.59 -3.32
C PHE A 159 -2.92 -15.05 -3.95
N PHE A 160 -2.85 -13.81 -4.42
CA PHE A 160 -3.86 -13.20 -5.27
C PHE A 160 -3.48 -13.37 -6.73
N LYS A 161 -4.43 -13.81 -7.57
CA LYS A 161 -4.24 -14.07 -9.00
C LYS A 161 -4.07 -12.77 -9.81
N LEU A 162 -2.99 -12.03 -9.54
CA LEU A 162 -2.72 -10.73 -10.16
C LEU A 162 -2.53 -10.83 -11.67
N GLY A 163 -1.92 -11.92 -12.16
CA GLY A 163 -1.67 -12.14 -13.58
C GLY A 163 -2.94 -12.06 -14.45
N GLN A 164 -4.10 -12.43 -13.91
CA GLN A 164 -5.38 -12.37 -14.66
C GLN A 164 -5.81 -10.94 -15.03
N TYR A 165 -5.27 -9.93 -14.36
CA TYR A 165 -5.64 -8.53 -14.55
C TYR A 165 -4.69 -7.78 -15.48
N GLN A 166 -3.61 -8.43 -15.95
CA GLN A 166 -2.57 -7.76 -16.74
C GLN A 166 -3.09 -7.16 -18.03
N ASP A 167 -3.80 -7.94 -18.84
CA ASP A 167 -4.30 -7.47 -20.14
C ASP A 167 -5.28 -6.30 -19.97
N TRP A 168 -6.19 -6.42 -18.97
CA TRP A 168 -7.11 -5.34 -18.64
C TRP A 168 -6.35 -4.07 -18.21
N LEU A 169 -5.31 -4.18 -17.38
CA LEU A 169 -4.53 -3.04 -16.93
C LEU A 169 -3.78 -2.36 -18.08
N VAL A 170 -3.20 -3.15 -18.98
CA VAL A 170 -2.51 -2.64 -20.19
C VAL A 170 -3.48 -1.87 -21.08
N ASP A 171 -4.67 -2.43 -21.35
CA ASP A 171 -5.68 -1.79 -22.18
C ASP A 171 -6.24 -0.52 -21.53
N PHE A 172 -6.45 -0.56 -20.21
CA PHE A 172 -6.87 0.60 -19.44
C PHE A 172 -5.85 1.74 -19.53
N LEU A 173 -4.56 1.46 -19.30
CA LEU A 173 -3.51 2.47 -19.35
C LEU A 173 -3.31 3.03 -20.77
N LYS A 174 -3.44 2.21 -21.81
CA LYS A 174 -3.38 2.67 -23.20
C LYS A 174 -4.56 3.56 -23.58
N SER A 175 -5.72 3.33 -22.97
CA SER A 175 -6.94 4.11 -23.21
C SER A 175 -7.03 5.39 -22.37
N ASN A 176 -6.14 5.56 -21.40
CA ASN A 176 -6.14 6.68 -20.44
C ASN A 176 -4.73 7.26 -20.27
N ASP A 177 -4.31 8.05 -21.26
CA ASP A 177 -2.92 8.58 -21.37
C ASP A 177 -2.45 9.46 -20.21
N ASP A 178 -3.36 9.99 -19.40
CA ASP A 178 -3.08 10.89 -18.28
C ASP A 178 -3.37 10.22 -16.93
N PHE A 179 -3.55 8.89 -16.90
CA PHE A 179 -3.86 8.17 -15.66
C PHE A 179 -2.67 8.15 -14.70
N ILE A 180 -1.45 7.98 -15.22
CA ILE A 180 -0.21 8.10 -14.44
C ILE A 180 0.55 9.33 -14.92
N PHE A 181 0.80 10.27 -14.01
CA PHE A 181 1.52 11.50 -14.30
C PHE A 181 2.85 11.58 -13.53
N PRO A 182 3.92 12.11 -14.14
CA PRO A 182 4.05 12.57 -15.53
C PRO A 182 4.05 11.40 -16.54
N ARG A 183 3.67 11.67 -17.78
CA ARG A 183 3.47 10.65 -18.84
C ARG A 183 4.63 9.67 -19.06
N PHE A 184 5.87 10.09 -18.81
CA PHE A 184 7.00 9.17 -18.94
C PHE A 184 6.92 8.02 -17.92
N ARG A 185 6.31 8.23 -16.76
CA ARG A 185 6.08 7.17 -15.77
C ARG A 185 5.06 6.15 -16.26
N GLN A 186 4.00 6.59 -16.94
CA GLN A 186 3.05 5.66 -17.56
C GLN A 186 3.72 4.78 -18.62
N LYS A 187 4.64 5.36 -19.41
CA LYS A 187 5.43 4.57 -20.36
C LYS A 187 6.32 3.54 -19.69
N GLN A 188 6.94 3.88 -18.55
CA GLN A 188 7.73 2.93 -17.75
C GLN A 188 6.87 1.78 -17.22
N VAL A 189 5.67 2.09 -16.71
CA VAL A 189 4.72 1.04 -16.26
C VAL A 189 4.30 0.15 -17.42
N LEU A 190 3.97 0.71 -18.58
CA LEU A 190 3.62 -0.08 -19.76
C LEU A 190 4.79 -0.94 -20.27
N GLU A 191 6.03 -0.46 -20.15
CA GLU A 191 7.22 -1.26 -20.49
C GLU A 191 7.40 -2.43 -19.53
N PHE A 192 7.24 -2.20 -18.22
CA PHE A 192 7.26 -3.24 -17.20
C PHE A 192 6.17 -4.31 -17.44
N LEU A 193 4.97 -3.88 -17.85
CA LEU A 193 3.84 -4.79 -18.13
C LEU A 193 3.98 -5.60 -19.43
N LYS A 194 5.09 -5.50 -20.16
CA LYS A 194 5.39 -6.43 -21.25
C LYS A 194 5.79 -7.81 -20.76
N GLU A 195 6.36 -7.87 -19.56
CA GLU A 195 6.68 -9.12 -18.89
C GLU A 195 5.45 -9.65 -18.13
N PRO A 196 5.24 -10.97 -18.08
CA PRO A 196 4.12 -11.54 -17.33
C PRO A 196 4.16 -11.16 -15.85
N LEU A 197 3.03 -10.70 -15.31
CA LEU A 197 2.86 -10.50 -13.88
C LEU A 197 2.74 -11.83 -13.16
N ASN A 198 3.48 -11.97 -12.06
CA ASN A 198 3.29 -13.10 -11.15
C ASN A 198 2.14 -12.84 -10.19
N ASP A 199 1.56 -13.91 -9.68
CA ASP A 199 0.58 -13.81 -8.62
C ASP A 199 1.19 -13.20 -7.36
N LEU A 200 0.42 -12.38 -6.70
CA LEU A 200 0.87 -11.59 -5.57
C LEU A 200 0.73 -12.36 -4.26
N CYS A 201 1.82 -12.61 -3.57
CA CYS A 201 1.77 -13.12 -2.20
C CYS A 201 1.17 -12.06 -1.26
N ILE A 202 0.03 -12.38 -0.63
CA ILE A 202 -0.76 -11.46 0.17
C ILE A 202 -0.81 -11.81 1.66
N SER A 203 -0.07 -12.79 2.10
CA SER A 203 -0.07 -13.22 3.50
C SER A 203 1.31 -13.56 4.06
N ARG A 204 1.37 -13.66 5.39
CA ARG A 204 2.49 -14.23 6.13
C ARG A 204 1.95 -15.13 7.24
N PRO A 205 2.61 -16.26 7.54
CA PRO A 205 2.29 -17.06 8.73
C PRO A 205 2.46 -16.23 10.01
N LYS A 206 1.55 -16.35 10.96
CA LYS A 206 1.64 -15.66 12.27
C LYS A 206 2.91 -16.00 13.05
N GLU A 207 3.46 -17.18 12.88
CA GLU A 207 4.73 -17.57 13.49
C GLU A 207 5.87 -16.63 13.11
N ARG A 208 5.82 -16.08 11.90
CA ARG A 208 6.81 -15.14 11.38
C ARG A 208 6.44 -13.68 11.62
N LEU A 209 5.16 -13.35 11.50
CA LEU A 209 4.62 -12.00 11.64
C LEU A 209 3.30 -12.02 12.40
N GLU A 210 3.32 -11.60 13.67
CA GLU A 210 2.12 -11.49 14.50
C GLU A 210 1.40 -10.15 14.29
N TRP A 211 2.15 -9.09 13.94
CA TRP A 211 1.64 -7.73 13.84
C TRP A 211 1.10 -7.43 12.44
N GLY A 212 -0.17 -7.73 12.24
CA GLY A 212 -0.90 -7.56 10.98
C GLY A 212 -2.38 -7.87 11.14
N ILE A 213 -3.15 -7.73 10.07
CA ILE A 213 -4.58 -8.05 10.05
C ILE A 213 -4.74 -9.56 9.80
N PRO A 214 -5.34 -10.35 10.70
CA PRO A 214 -5.59 -11.76 10.46
C PRO A 214 -6.50 -11.96 9.23
N LEU A 215 -6.18 -12.97 8.40
CA LEU A 215 -7.03 -13.33 7.27
C LEU A 215 -8.39 -13.82 7.77
N PRO A 216 -9.51 -13.39 7.18
CA PRO A 216 -10.85 -13.78 7.66
C PRO A 216 -11.16 -15.26 7.43
N PHE A 217 -10.53 -15.91 6.47
CA PHE A 217 -10.72 -17.31 6.08
C PHE A 217 -9.62 -18.25 6.64
N ASP A 218 -8.55 -17.72 7.25
CA ASP A 218 -7.49 -18.49 7.90
C ASP A 218 -6.74 -17.63 8.92
N GLU A 219 -7.05 -17.82 10.19
CA GLU A 219 -6.49 -17.02 11.28
C GLU A 219 -5.02 -17.31 11.61
N ASP A 220 -4.42 -18.36 11.06
CA ASP A 220 -3.01 -18.67 11.22
C ASP A 220 -2.11 -17.80 10.34
N PHE A 221 -2.72 -16.98 9.48
CA PHE A 221 -2.04 -16.04 8.61
C PHE A 221 -2.51 -14.60 8.87
N VAL A 222 -1.60 -13.66 8.59
CA VAL A 222 -1.91 -12.22 8.56
C VAL A 222 -1.76 -11.67 7.15
N CYS A 223 -2.54 -10.63 6.87
CA CYS A 223 -2.45 -9.88 5.62
C CYS A 223 -1.06 -9.27 5.46
N TYR A 224 -0.52 -9.37 4.27
CA TYR A 224 0.75 -8.75 3.94
C TYR A 224 0.61 -7.23 3.86
N VAL A 225 1.62 -6.53 4.41
CA VAL A 225 1.59 -5.08 4.62
C VAL A 225 1.21 -4.26 3.37
N TRP A 226 1.66 -4.66 2.19
CA TRP A 226 1.34 -3.90 0.97
C TRP A 226 -0.13 -4.01 0.55
N PHE A 227 -0.77 -5.15 0.71
CA PHE A 227 -2.20 -5.28 0.44
C PHE A 227 -3.03 -4.49 1.45
N ASP A 228 -2.64 -4.56 2.72
CA ASP A 228 -3.20 -3.79 3.82
C ASP A 228 -3.06 -2.29 3.55
N ALA A 229 -1.83 -1.79 3.43
CA ALA A 229 -1.53 -0.39 3.25
C ALA A 229 -2.26 0.23 2.06
N LEU A 230 -2.24 -0.42 0.88
CA LEU A 230 -2.88 0.13 -0.33
C LEU A 230 -4.40 0.22 -0.23
N THR A 231 -5.03 -0.56 0.65
CA THR A 231 -6.48 -0.50 0.90
C THR A 231 -6.90 0.79 1.60
N ASN A 232 -5.96 1.56 2.20
CA ASN A 232 -6.28 2.81 2.91
C ASN A 232 -7.04 3.81 2.04
N TYR A 233 -6.71 3.92 0.76
CA TYR A 233 -7.32 4.88 -0.18
C TYR A 233 -8.83 4.69 -0.35
N ILE A 234 -9.34 3.48 -0.10
CA ILE A 234 -10.76 3.15 -0.17
C ILE A 234 -11.38 3.07 1.22
N SER A 235 -10.67 2.52 2.20
CA SER A 235 -11.22 2.33 3.54
C SER A 235 -11.53 3.67 4.24
N ALA A 236 -10.76 4.72 3.96
CA ALA A 236 -11.04 6.06 4.47
C ALA A 236 -12.39 6.61 3.98
N LEU A 237 -12.84 6.19 2.80
CA LEU A 237 -14.11 6.62 2.21
C LEU A 237 -15.31 5.76 2.65
N SER A 238 -15.08 4.62 3.29
CA SER A 238 -16.16 3.69 3.68
C SER A 238 -17.18 4.30 4.64
N ASN A 239 -16.78 5.27 5.44
CA ASN A 239 -17.64 6.05 6.33
C ASN A 239 -18.14 7.36 5.69
N ALA A 240 -17.65 7.73 4.52
CA ALA A 240 -18.15 8.88 3.79
C ALA A 240 -19.28 8.42 2.86
N VAL A 241 -20.36 9.17 2.78
CA VAL A 241 -21.55 8.98 1.91
C VAL A 241 -21.18 8.74 0.43
N PHE A 242 -19.89 8.84 0.10
CA PHE A 242 -19.28 8.77 -1.22
C PHE A 242 -19.36 7.40 -1.89
N LEU A 243 -19.35 6.28 -1.12
CA LEU A 243 -19.35 4.93 -1.69
C LEU A 243 -20.72 4.42 -2.14
N CYS A 244 -21.81 5.03 -1.66
CA CYS A 244 -23.15 4.59 -2.02
C CYS A 244 -23.54 4.86 -3.48
N THR A 245 -22.79 5.67 -4.22
CA THR A 245 -23.16 6.10 -5.59
C THR A 245 -22.28 5.49 -6.70
N HIS A 246 -21.20 4.75 -6.38
CA HIS A 246 -20.22 4.32 -7.39
C HIS A 246 -19.83 2.84 -7.26
N SER A 247 -20.80 1.94 -7.26
CA SER A 247 -20.58 0.46 -7.30
C SER A 247 -19.68 -0.02 -8.47
N ASN A 248 -19.46 0.83 -9.50
CA ASN A 248 -18.62 0.54 -10.67
C ASN A 248 -17.14 0.91 -10.48
N LEU A 249 -16.74 1.53 -9.36
CA LEU A 249 -15.36 1.94 -9.11
C LEU A 249 -14.53 0.83 -8.43
N TRP A 250 -15.19 -0.22 -7.93
CA TRP A 250 -14.51 -1.31 -7.23
C TRP A 250 -13.42 -2.02 -8.04
N PRO A 251 -13.61 -2.38 -9.33
CA PRO A 251 -12.53 -2.95 -10.15
C PRO A 251 -11.38 -1.97 -10.38
N VAL A 252 -11.70 -0.67 -10.50
CA VAL A 252 -10.70 0.40 -10.71
C VAL A 252 -9.85 0.60 -9.45
N PHE A 253 -10.45 0.53 -8.25
CA PHE A 253 -9.72 0.74 -6.99
C PHE A 253 -8.85 -0.46 -6.60
N SER A 254 -9.31 -1.69 -6.79
CA SER A 254 -8.47 -2.87 -6.58
C SER A 254 -7.25 -2.86 -7.50
N THR A 255 -7.41 -2.34 -8.70
CA THR A 255 -6.35 -2.23 -9.71
C THR A 255 -5.48 -0.98 -9.48
N LEU A 256 -6.03 0.12 -8.95
CA LEU A 256 -5.26 1.30 -8.54
C LEU A 256 -4.28 0.98 -7.40
N ALA A 257 -4.72 0.24 -6.40
CA ALA A 257 -3.87 -0.25 -5.33
C ALA A 257 -2.71 -1.11 -5.89
N GLN A 258 -3.00 -1.93 -6.90
CA GLN A 258 -2.01 -2.76 -7.59
C GLN A 258 -1.09 -1.94 -8.50
N ALA A 259 -1.62 -0.98 -9.25
CA ALA A 259 -0.84 -0.07 -10.10
C ALA A 259 0.09 0.82 -9.27
N THR A 260 -0.33 1.26 -8.08
CA THR A 260 0.51 2.04 -7.17
C THR A 260 1.67 1.20 -6.62
N ARG A 261 1.47 -0.10 -6.39
CA ARG A 261 2.56 -1.02 -6.04
C ARG A 261 3.53 -1.21 -7.19
N ILE A 262 3.03 -1.48 -8.40
CA ILE A 262 3.86 -1.56 -9.61
C ILE A 262 4.67 -0.26 -9.76
N TYR A 263 4.06 0.89 -9.51
CA TYR A 263 4.73 2.18 -9.52
C TYR A 263 5.78 2.32 -8.41
N SER A 264 5.48 1.86 -7.19
CA SER A 264 6.45 1.84 -6.07
C SER A 264 7.62 0.91 -6.37
N ASP A 265 7.37 -0.28 -6.89
CA ASP A 265 8.41 -1.25 -7.24
C ASP A 265 9.27 -0.73 -8.40
N ILE A 266 8.67 -0.11 -9.43
CA ILE A 266 9.41 0.55 -10.51
C ILE A 266 10.19 1.76 -9.99
N CYS A 267 9.64 2.57 -9.11
CA CYS A 267 10.36 3.71 -8.52
C CYS A 267 11.53 3.28 -7.64
N MET A 268 11.47 2.10 -7.02
CA MET A 268 12.58 1.54 -6.25
C MET A 268 13.66 0.92 -7.14
N GLN A 269 13.29 0.35 -8.29
CA GLN A 269 14.25 -0.19 -9.26
C GLN A 269 14.95 0.88 -10.10
N LEU A 270 14.40 2.11 -10.14
CA LEU A 270 14.96 3.24 -10.90
C LEU A 270 15.78 4.20 -10.04
N ARG A 271 16.05 3.89 -8.78
CA ARG A 271 16.99 4.59 -7.90
C ARG A 271 18.32 3.85 -7.83
#